data_245677a590a8f46641e364ed4e206047
#
_entry.id   245677a590a8f46641e364ed4e206047
#
_cell.length_a   1.000
_cell.length_b   1.000
_cell.length_c   1.000
_cell.angle_alpha   90.00
_cell.angle_beta   90.00
_cell.angle_gamma   90.00
#
_symmetry.space_group_name_H-M   'P 1'
#
loop_
_entity.id
_entity.type
_entity.pdbx_description
1 polymer ?
#
loop_
_entity_poly.entity_id
_entity_poly.type
_entity_poly.pdbx_seq_one_letter_code
_entity_poly.pdbx_strand_id
1 'polypeptide(L)'
;YRSTNRLLELPGETRLFMCHDYGPNGRDIKWETTVAEERAHNIHVHDGVTEDEFVAMREARDATLAMPKLIIPSLQINMRAGNLPPKENGKVFLKVPVNGL
;
A
#
# COMPACT_ATOMS: atom_id res chain seq x y z
N TYR A 1 -7.84 6.57 1.76
CA TYR A 1 -8.85 7.30 1.00
C TYR A 1 -8.49 8.77 0.81
N ARG A 2 -8.40 9.56 1.89
CA ARG A 2 -8.16 11.01 1.85
C ARG A 2 -6.85 11.38 1.16
N SER A 3 -5.75 10.67 1.45
CA SER A 3 -4.45 10.93 0.81
C SER A 3 -4.47 10.63 -0.68
N THR A 4 -5.14 9.55 -1.09
CA THR A 4 -5.27 9.19 -2.51
C THR A 4 -6.11 10.23 -3.25
N ASN A 5 -7.26 10.63 -2.69
CA ASN A 5 -8.10 11.64 -3.32
C ASN A 5 -7.37 12.98 -3.49
N ARG A 6 -6.52 13.41 -2.53
CA ARG A 6 -5.68 14.61 -2.73
C ARG A 6 -4.72 14.49 -3.91
N LEU A 7 -4.20 13.31 -4.20
CA LEU A 7 -3.38 13.09 -5.41
C LEU A 7 -4.24 13.16 -6.68
N LEU A 8 -5.48 12.69 -6.61
CA LEU A 8 -6.42 12.73 -7.73
C LEU A 8 -7.03 14.13 -7.97
N GLU A 9 -6.73 15.14 -7.14
CA GLU A 9 -7.01 16.56 -7.39
C GLU A 9 -6.02 17.20 -8.38
N LEU A 10 -4.90 16.55 -8.68
CA LEU A 10 -3.95 17.03 -9.68
C LEU A 10 -4.58 17.05 -11.08
N PRO A 11 -4.02 17.84 -12.03
CA PRO A 11 -4.50 17.86 -13.40
C PRO A 11 -4.63 16.45 -14.00
N GLY A 12 -5.70 16.22 -14.77
CA GLY A 12 -6.04 14.89 -15.28
C GLY A 12 -4.95 14.22 -16.11
N GLU A 13 -4.12 15.01 -16.80
CA GLU A 13 -2.99 14.55 -17.61
C GLU A 13 -1.74 14.22 -16.77
N THR A 14 -1.76 14.46 -15.46
CA THR A 14 -0.63 14.12 -14.58
C THR A 14 -0.36 12.63 -14.64
N ARG A 15 0.88 12.27 -14.98
CA ARG A 15 1.33 10.88 -15.07
C ARG A 15 1.63 10.33 -13.68
N LEU A 16 1.13 9.15 -13.41
CA LEU A 16 1.34 8.42 -12.16
C LEU A 16 2.11 7.13 -12.47
N PHE A 17 3.20 6.90 -11.75
CA PHE A 17 4.03 5.70 -11.91
C PHE A 17 3.80 4.76 -10.74
N MET A 18 3.42 3.53 -11.05
CA MET A 18 3.10 2.50 -10.06
C MET A 18 4.36 1.77 -9.61
N CYS A 19 4.51 1.61 -8.29
CA CYS A 19 5.60 0.80 -7.72
C CYS A 19 5.41 -0.68 -8.01
N HIS A 20 4.16 -1.14 -8.06
CA HIS A 20 3.79 -2.53 -8.27
C HIS A 20 2.52 -2.64 -9.10
N ASP A 21 2.48 -3.62 -9.99
CA ASP A 21 1.29 -4.10 -10.65
C ASP A 21 1.35 -5.62 -10.80
N TYR A 22 0.27 -6.30 -10.46
CA TYR A 22 0.20 -7.76 -10.46
C TYR A 22 -0.64 -8.32 -11.61
N GLY A 23 -1.08 -7.50 -12.55
CA GLY A 23 -1.89 -7.91 -13.69
C GLY A 23 -3.15 -8.71 -13.32
N PRO A 24 -4.02 -8.20 -12.42
CA PRO A 24 -5.16 -8.97 -11.95
C PRO A 24 -6.06 -9.42 -13.12
N ASN A 25 -6.62 -10.63 -13.00
CA ASN A 25 -7.49 -11.24 -14.00
C ASN A 25 -6.85 -11.42 -15.41
N GLY A 26 -5.50 -11.52 -15.46
CA GLY A 26 -4.78 -11.71 -16.72
C GLY A 26 -4.59 -10.43 -17.56
N ARG A 27 -4.85 -9.27 -16.97
CA ARG A 27 -4.55 -7.98 -17.58
C ARG A 27 -3.02 -7.81 -17.74
N ASP A 28 -2.61 -7.18 -18.83
CA ASP A 28 -1.21 -6.81 -19.03
C ASP A 28 -0.69 -5.92 -17.90
N ILE A 29 0.57 -6.11 -17.55
CA ILE A 29 1.26 -5.28 -16.55
C ILE A 29 1.35 -3.84 -17.06
N LYS A 30 0.92 -2.90 -16.22
CA LYS A 30 1.02 -1.46 -16.45
C LYS A 30 1.84 -0.81 -15.34
N TRP A 31 2.82 -0.04 -15.70
CA TRP A 31 3.67 0.72 -14.76
C TRP A 31 3.32 2.19 -14.70
N GLU A 32 2.45 2.65 -15.59
CA GLU A 32 2.07 4.05 -15.73
C GLU A 32 0.57 4.18 -15.98
N THR A 33 -0.01 5.24 -15.42
CA THR A 33 -1.39 5.67 -15.65
C THR A 33 -1.47 7.19 -15.57
N THR A 34 -2.66 7.77 -15.66
CA THR A 34 -2.90 9.20 -15.43
C THR A 34 -3.94 9.41 -14.32
N VAL A 35 -3.98 10.63 -13.78
CA VAL A 35 -5.02 11.01 -12.80
C VAL A 35 -6.42 10.83 -13.41
N ALA A 36 -6.62 11.22 -14.65
CA ALA A 36 -7.92 11.05 -15.32
C ALA A 36 -8.32 9.57 -15.44
N GLU A 37 -7.37 8.70 -15.78
CA GLU A 37 -7.62 7.26 -15.89
C GLU A 37 -7.96 6.64 -14.52
N GLU A 38 -7.24 7.02 -13.47
CA GLU A 38 -7.52 6.55 -12.11
C GLU A 38 -8.88 7.03 -11.60
N ARG A 39 -9.22 8.30 -11.86
CA ARG A 39 -10.55 8.83 -11.51
C ARG A 39 -11.69 8.13 -12.24
N ALA A 40 -11.47 7.71 -13.46
CA ALA A 40 -12.49 7.03 -14.25
C ALA A 40 -12.63 5.54 -13.89
N HIS A 41 -11.53 4.84 -13.61
CA HIS A 41 -11.51 3.37 -13.64
C HIS A 41 -10.89 2.69 -12.43
N ASN A 42 -10.30 3.42 -11.47
CA ASN A 42 -9.73 2.78 -10.28
C ASN A 42 -10.82 2.11 -9.45
N ILE A 43 -10.66 0.81 -9.18
CA ILE A 43 -11.68 0.00 -8.51
C ILE A 43 -12.00 0.43 -7.06
N HIS A 44 -11.11 1.20 -6.44
CA HIS A 44 -11.26 1.60 -5.03
C HIS A 44 -11.57 3.08 -4.84
N VAL A 45 -11.12 3.94 -5.75
CA VAL A 45 -11.13 5.39 -5.55
C VAL A 45 -11.56 6.17 -6.80
N HIS A 46 -12.25 5.51 -7.75
CA HIS A 46 -12.82 6.25 -8.88
C HIS A 46 -13.83 7.31 -8.42
N ASP A 47 -14.12 8.28 -9.28
CA ASP A 47 -15.08 9.34 -8.97
C ASP A 47 -16.43 8.75 -8.51
N GLY A 48 -16.96 9.27 -7.40
CA GLY A 48 -18.22 8.85 -6.83
C GLY A 48 -18.13 7.83 -5.69
N VAL A 49 -16.97 7.20 -5.47
CA VAL A 49 -16.77 6.31 -4.30
C VAL A 49 -16.69 7.14 -3.02
N THR A 50 -17.54 6.84 -2.06
CA THR A 50 -17.52 7.48 -0.74
C THR A 50 -16.46 6.87 0.18
N GLU A 51 -16.09 7.58 1.26
CA GLU A 51 -15.14 7.06 2.24
C GLU A 51 -15.65 5.77 2.90
N ASP A 52 -16.95 5.68 3.20
CA ASP A 52 -17.55 4.50 3.83
C ASP A 52 -17.53 3.29 2.88
N GLU A 53 -17.84 3.48 1.61
CA GLU A 53 -17.73 2.42 0.59
C GLU A 53 -16.29 1.94 0.42
N PHE A 54 -15.34 2.87 0.38
CA PHE A 54 -13.91 2.53 0.32
C PHE A 54 -13.49 1.72 1.55
N VAL A 55 -13.85 2.14 2.75
CA VAL A 55 -13.51 1.43 4.00
C VAL A 55 -14.10 0.03 3.98
N ALA A 56 -15.40 -0.11 3.69
CA ALA A 56 -16.05 -1.42 3.63
C ALA A 56 -15.40 -2.37 2.61
N MET A 57 -15.09 -1.85 1.42
CA MET A 57 -14.41 -2.61 0.37
C MET A 57 -13.00 -3.05 0.80
N ARG A 58 -12.24 -2.16 1.45
CA ARG A 58 -10.89 -2.45 1.93
C ARG A 58 -10.89 -3.45 3.07
N GLU A 59 -11.77 -3.31 4.05
CA GLU A 59 -11.90 -4.25 5.16
C GLU A 59 -12.25 -5.66 4.66
N ALA A 60 -13.23 -5.76 3.75
CA ALA A 60 -13.60 -7.04 3.15
C ALA A 60 -12.41 -7.68 2.37
N ARG A 61 -11.65 -6.88 1.65
CA ARG A 61 -10.45 -7.33 0.94
C ARG A 61 -9.36 -7.76 1.91
N ASP A 62 -9.05 -6.93 2.90
CA ASP A 62 -7.93 -7.14 3.83
C ASP A 62 -8.16 -8.37 4.70
N ALA A 63 -9.42 -8.69 5.04
CA ALA A 63 -9.79 -9.92 5.76
C ALA A 63 -9.42 -11.21 5.01
N THR A 64 -9.23 -11.14 3.69
CA THR A 64 -8.82 -12.29 2.86
C THR A 64 -7.31 -12.39 2.65
N LEU A 65 -6.54 -11.38 3.07
CA LEU A 65 -5.10 -11.33 2.84
C LEU A 65 -4.33 -12.03 3.95
N ALA A 66 -3.34 -12.82 3.56
CA ALA A 66 -2.38 -13.36 4.52
C ALA A 66 -1.40 -12.27 4.98
N MET A 67 -0.95 -12.38 6.23
CA MET A 67 0.09 -11.51 6.74
C MET A 67 1.38 -11.66 5.90
N PRO A 68 2.02 -10.56 5.49
CA PRO A 68 3.28 -10.63 4.75
C PRO A 68 4.38 -11.33 5.58
N LYS A 69 5.09 -12.27 4.97
CA LYS A 69 6.14 -13.08 5.66
C LYS A 69 7.22 -12.24 6.33
N LEU A 70 7.52 -11.07 5.78
CA LEU A 70 8.58 -10.19 6.28
C LEU A 70 8.05 -9.01 7.10
N ILE A 71 6.78 -9.02 7.54
CA ILE A 71 6.18 -7.86 8.23
C ILE A 71 6.99 -7.44 9.46
N ILE A 72 7.38 -8.40 10.30
CA ILE A 72 8.11 -8.13 11.56
C ILE A 72 9.48 -7.49 11.32
N PRO A 73 10.38 -8.07 10.51
CA PRO A 73 11.66 -7.42 10.21
C PRO A 73 11.48 -6.11 9.47
N SER A 74 10.54 -6.04 8.52
CA SER A 74 10.30 -4.82 7.73
C SER A 74 9.84 -3.64 8.59
N LEU A 75 8.91 -3.85 9.51
CA LEU A 75 8.48 -2.80 10.44
C LEU A 75 9.64 -2.24 11.26
N GLN A 76 10.51 -3.09 11.79
CA GLN A 76 11.64 -2.68 12.61
C GLN A 76 12.70 -1.88 11.84
N ILE A 77 12.85 -2.13 10.55
CA ILE A 77 13.76 -1.39 9.67
C ILE A 77 13.09 -0.11 9.15
N ASN A 78 11.84 -0.19 8.69
CA ASN A 78 11.14 0.93 8.07
C ASN A 78 10.88 2.07 9.07
N MET A 79 10.50 1.76 10.31
CA MET A 79 10.32 2.78 11.34
C MET A 79 11.62 3.52 11.72
N ARG A 80 12.78 3.02 11.27
CA ARG A 80 14.11 3.61 11.43
C ARG A 80 14.68 4.14 10.12
N ALA A 81 13.83 4.43 9.15
CA ALA A 81 14.22 4.92 7.83
C ALA A 81 15.30 4.07 7.15
N GLY A 82 15.19 2.75 7.25
CA GLY A 82 16.12 1.79 6.65
C GLY A 82 17.33 1.42 7.52
N ASN A 83 17.47 2.03 8.70
CA ASN A 83 18.59 1.72 9.60
C ASN A 83 18.32 0.48 10.45
N LEU A 84 19.39 -0.25 10.75
CA LEU A 84 19.32 -1.38 11.68
C LEU A 84 19.05 -0.91 13.12
N PRO A 85 18.40 -1.74 13.96
CA PRO A 85 18.28 -1.47 15.39
C PRO A 85 19.64 -1.29 16.08
N PRO A 86 19.69 -0.57 17.23
CA PRO A 86 20.90 -0.46 18.02
C PRO A 86 21.44 -1.84 18.41
N LYS A 87 22.76 -1.90 18.59
CA LYS A 87 23.40 -3.14 19.05
C LYS A 87 23.05 -3.42 20.52
N GLU A 88 22.75 -4.66 20.82
CA GLU A 88 22.62 -5.20 22.16
C GLU A 88 23.74 -6.23 22.37
N ASN A 89 24.62 -6.01 23.35
CA ASN A 89 25.79 -6.85 23.58
C ASN A 89 26.66 -7.07 22.31
N GLY A 90 26.88 -5.99 21.55
CA GLY A 90 27.70 -6.00 20.35
C GLY A 90 27.05 -6.58 19.10
N LYS A 91 25.81 -7.10 19.18
CA LYS A 91 25.07 -7.72 18.07
C LYS A 91 23.79 -6.95 17.76
N VAL A 92 23.35 -7.02 16.50
CA VAL A 92 22.05 -6.49 16.07
C VAL A 92 21.02 -7.60 16.06
N PHE A 93 19.83 -7.32 16.59
CA PHE A 93 18.72 -8.26 16.62
C PHE A 93 17.48 -7.63 16.00
N LEU A 94 16.76 -8.42 15.21
CA LEU A 94 15.36 -8.15 14.87
C LEU A 94 14.50 -9.01 15.79
N LYS A 95 13.66 -8.35 16.59
CA LYS A 95 12.90 -9.00 17.66
C LYS A 95 11.60 -9.58 17.11
N VAL A 96 11.18 -10.72 17.64
CA VAL A 96 9.91 -11.35 17.33
C VAL A 96 9.02 -11.27 18.58
N PRO A 97 7.82 -10.71 18.52
CA PRO A 97 6.90 -10.72 19.66
C PRO A 97 6.42 -12.14 19.95
N VAL A 98 6.38 -12.51 21.23
CA VAL A 98 6.03 -13.88 21.63
C VAL A 98 4.50 -14.10 21.60
N ASN A 99 3.72 -13.07 21.88
CA ASN A 99 2.24 -13.15 21.92
C ASN A 99 1.59 -11.95 21.21
N GLY A 100 2.12 -11.53 20.08
CA GLY A 100 1.78 -10.22 19.51
C GLY A 100 1.34 -10.20 18.06
N LEU A 101 0.96 -11.32 17.49
CA LEU A 101 0.41 -11.39 16.14
C LEU A 101 -0.81 -12.27 16.10
#